data_fb562b61ebfac37dba337757268b7925
#
_entry.id   fb562b61ebfac37dba337757268b7925
#
_cell.length_a   1.000
_cell.length_b   1.000
_cell.length_c   1.000
_cell.angle_alpha   90.00
_cell.angle_beta   90.00
_cell.angle_gamma   90.00
#
_symmetry.space_group_name_H-M   'P 1'
#
loop_
_entity.id
_entity.type
_entity.pdbx_description
1 polymer ?
#
loop_
_entity_poly.entity_id
_entity_poly.type
_entity_poly.pdbx_seq_one_letter_code
_entity_poly.pdbx_strand_id
1 'polypeptide(L)'
;MLERLHSVPPTAPAAAELGRRLARTHLAGAAAYGVGPEGWEGDGFFGPLSAPLPMVLGEWASWGAFYAEARVTPLARMARDAGVYDAAETTRFDRIAARLATGELDTGEPVARLHGDLWSGNVMWTEGGAVLVDPAAHGGHHETDLALLALFGTPHLAHVLDGYKEVHPLADGWRERQGVHQLHCLLVHAVVYGGGYAQQAMEVTRRWVRPGAH
;
A
#
# COMPACT_ATOMS: atom_id res chain seq x y z
N MET A 1 11.45 24.81 -11.05
CA MET A 1 10.11 25.42 -11.22
C MET A 1 9.12 24.27 -11.22
N LEU A 2 8.09 24.28 -10.36
CA LEU A 2 7.04 23.25 -10.36
C LEU A 2 6.04 23.58 -11.45
N GLU A 3 5.63 22.55 -12.23
CA GLU A 3 4.57 22.67 -13.21
C GLU A 3 3.22 22.84 -12.49
N ARG A 4 2.39 23.78 -12.95
CA ARG A 4 1.04 23.95 -12.46
C ARG A 4 0.10 23.05 -13.22
N LEU A 5 -0.45 22.04 -12.55
CA LEU A 5 -1.45 21.14 -13.12
C LEU A 5 -2.86 21.75 -13.01
N HIS A 6 -3.64 21.64 -14.08
CA HIS A 6 -5.05 22.01 -14.10
C HIS A 6 -5.90 20.75 -14.03
N SER A 7 -6.69 20.62 -12.95
CA SER A 7 -7.56 19.48 -12.75
C SER A 7 -8.80 19.57 -13.65
N VAL A 8 -9.16 18.42 -14.22
CA VAL A 8 -10.41 18.19 -14.96
C VAL A 8 -11.16 17.01 -14.34
N PRO A 9 -12.47 16.85 -14.60
CA PRO A 9 -13.19 15.66 -14.17
C PRO A 9 -12.58 14.38 -14.75
N PRO A 10 -12.48 13.29 -13.97
CA PRO A 10 -12.01 12.00 -14.47
C PRO A 10 -12.95 11.42 -15.52
N THR A 11 -12.40 10.69 -16.48
CA THR A 11 -13.18 9.96 -17.50
C THR A 11 -12.78 8.48 -17.52
N ALA A 12 -13.68 7.61 -17.95
CA ALA A 12 -13.40 6.18 -18.06
C ALA A 12 -12.19 5.87 -18.98
N PRO A 13 -12.00 6.51 -20.14
CA PRO A 13 -10.79 6.30 -20.96
C PRO A 13 -9.50 6.74 -20.25
N ALA A 14 -9.50 7.89 -19.55
CA ALA A 14 -8.34 8.35 -18.79
C ALA A 14 -8.02 7.40 -17.62
N ALA A 15 -9.05 6.83 -16.98
CA ALA A 15 -8.86 5.85 -15.92
C ALA A 15 -8.27 4.52 -16.44
N ALA A 16 -8.73 4.03 -17.59
CA ALA A 16 -8.13 2.85 -18.22
C ALA A 16 -6.65 3.09 -18.60
N GLU A 17 -6.34 4.29 -19.13
CA GLU A 17 -4.95 4.64 -19.44
C GLU A 17 -4.08 4.79 -18.20
N LEU A 18 -4.61 5.33 -17.08
CA LEU A 18 -3.93 5.30 -15.79
C LEU A 18 -3.56 3.86 -15.42
N GLY A 19 -4.49 2.92 -15.53
CA GLY A 19 -4.23 1.51 -15.25
C GLY A 19 -3.09 0.94 -16.08
N ARG A 20 -3.11 1.16 -17.41
CA ARG A 20 -2.04 0.69 -18.31
C ARG A 20 -0.67 1.29 -17.96
N ARG A 21 -0.62 2.59 -17.65
CA ARG A 21 0.63 3.28 -17.28
C ARG A 21 1.14 2.82 -15.92
N LEU A 22 0.26 2.63 -14.94
CA LEU A 22 0.62 2.11 -13.62
C LEU A 22 1.21 0.70 -13.73
N ALA A 23 0.60 -0.18 -14.52
CA ALA A 23 1.13 -1.52 -14.76
C ALA A 23 2.56 -1.47 -15.35
N ARG A 24 2.83 -0.58 -16.31
CA ARG A 24 4.19 -0.41 -16.86
C ARG A 24 5.17 0.13 -15.81
N THR A 25 4.73 1.01 -14.91
CA THR A 25 5.55 1.51 -13.80
C THR A 25 5.91 0.38 -12.86
N HIS A 26 4.94 -0.46 -12.48
CA HIS A 26 5.19 -1.63 -11.64
C HIS A 26 6.15 -2.62 -12.30
N LEU A 27 5.97 -2.91 -13.58
CA LEU A 27 6.83 -3.80 -14.36
C LEU A 27 8.26 -3.27 -14.58
N ALA A 28 8.50 -1.97 -14.42
CA ALA A 28 9.85 -1.41 -14.43
C ALA A 28 10.69 -1.94 -13.26
N GLY A 29 10.04 -2.49 -12.22
CA GLY A 29 10.67 -3.19 -11.12
C GLY A 29 11.48 -2.31 -10.17
N ALA A 30 12.02 -2.97 -9.15
CA ALA A 30 12.98 -2.42 -8.20
C ALA A 30 14.00 -3.51 -7.81
N ALA A 31 15.11 -3.12 -7.19
CA ALA A 31 16.20 -4.05 -6.86
C ALA A 31 15.81 -5.10 -5.80
N ALA A 32 15.02 -4.70 -4.79
CA ALA A 32 14.49 -5.59 -3.76
C ALA A 32 13.24 -4.98 -3.12
N TYR A 33 12.52 -5.78 -2.33
CA TYR A 33 11.44 -5.25 -1.50
C TYR A 33 12.00 -4.27 -0.47
N GLY A 34 11.35 -3.12 -0.32
CA GLY A 34 11.73 -2.09 0.65
C GLY A 34 12.82 -1.12 0.18
N VAL A 35 13.45 -1.34 -0.97
CA VAL A 35 14.47 -0.42 -1.52
C VAL A 35 13.81 0.89 -1.95
N GLY A 36 14.37 2.01 -1.51
CA GLY A 36 13.95 3.35 -1.93
C GLY A 36 14.36 3.68 -3.37
N PRO A 37 13.98 4.87 -3.86
CA PRO A 37 14.43 5.36 -5.16
C PRO A 37 15.96 5.45 -5.25
N GLU A 38 16.49 5.34 -6.46
CA GLU A 38 17.93 5.51 -6.72
C GLU A 38 18.43 6.85 -6.16
N GLY A 39 19.53 6.80 -5.40
CA GLY A 39 20.12 7.97 -4.76
C GLY A 39 19.43 8.42 -3.46
N TRP A 40 18.40 7.70 -3.01
CA TRP A 40 17.81 7.95 -1.70
C TRP A 40 18.57 7.19 -0.59
N GLU A 41 18.94 7.89 0.47
CA GLU A 41 19.63 7.31 1.64
C GLU A 41 18.75 7.42 2.89
N GLY A 42 18.72 6.36 3.70
CA GLY A 42 17.96 6.28 4.95
C GLY A 42 16.47 6.00 4.76
N ASP A 43 15.72 6.14 5.84
CA ASP A 43 14.28 5.91 5.86
C ASP A 43 13.49 7.06 5.21
N GLY A 44 12.29 6.75 4.73
CA GLY A 44 11.29 7.73 4.30
C GLY A 44 10.29 8.06 5.41
N PHE A 45 9.19 8.71 5.02
CA PHE A 45 8.14 9.11 5.96
C PHE A 45 6.75 8.88 5.39
N PHE A 46 5.79 8.58 6.27
CA PHE A 46 4.35 8.59 6.02
C PHE A 46 3.68 9.72 6.80
N GLY A 47 2.47 10.09 6.37
CA GLY A 47 1.62 11.01 7.09
C GLY A 47 1.99 12.48 6.92
N PRO A 48 1.36 13.38 7.69
CA PRO A 48 1.54 14.82 7.54
C PRO A 48 2.92 15.28 8.02
N LEU A 49 3.46 16.31 7.38
CA LEU A 49 4.76 16.90 7.75
C LEU A 49 4.83 17.38 9.22
N SER A 50 3.69 17.69 9.82
CA SER A 50 3.60 18.09 11.23
C SER A 50 3.77 16.93 12.22
N ALA A 51 3.57 15.69 11.78
CA ALA A 51 3.69 14.47 12.57
C ALA A 51 4.09 13.30 11.65
N PRO A 52 5.30 13.32 11.08
CA PRO A 52 5.73 12.28 10.15
C PRO A 52 5.94 10.96 10.90
N LEU A 53 5.46 9.87 10.31
CA LEU A 53 5.72 8.52 10.77
C LEU A 53 6.85 7.90 9.95
N PRO A 54 7.77 7.13 10.55
CA PRO A 54 8.88 6.54 9.83
C PRO A 54 8.38 5.50 8.81
N MET A 55 8.88 5.60 7.58
CA MET A 55 8.77 4.59 6.54
C MET A 55 10.10 3.87 6.42
N VAL A 56 10.22 2.74 7.10
CA VAL A 56 11.46 1.95 7.11
C VAL A 56 11.77 1.48 5.70
N LEU A 57 12.98 1.77 5.21
CA LEU A 57 13.53 1.31 3.95
C LEU A 57 14.71 0.36 4.19
N GLY A 58 14.98 -0.53 3.24
CA GLY A 58 16.02 -1.55 3.34
C GLY A 58 15.86 -2.59 2.24
N GLU A 59 16.46 -3.77 2.41
CA GLU A 59 16.41 -4.85 1.43
C GLU A 59 15.88 -6.12 2.07
N TRP A 60 14.79 -6.65 1.50
CA TRP A 60 14.18 -7.93 1.89
C TRP A 60 14.06 -8.84 0.68
N ALA A 61 14.27 -10.14 0.92
CA ALA A 61 14.19 -11.16 -0.11
C ALA A 61 12.75 -11.54 -0.50
N SER A 62 11.76 -11.27 0.37
CA SER A 62 10.36 -11.59 0.13
C SER A 62 9.44 -10.43 0.53
N TRP A 63 8.27 -10.34 -0.14
CA TRP A 63 7.28 -9.35 0.21
C TRP A 63 6.76 -9.53 1.63
N GLY A 64 6.48 -10.76 2.02
CA GLY A 64 5.92 -11.05 3.34
C GLY A 64 6.85 -10.64 4.47
N ALA A 65 8.16 -10.91 4.36
CA ALA A 65 9.15 -10.46 5.34
C ALA A 65 9.21 -8.92 5.41
N PHE A 66 9.36 -8.26 4.26
CA PHE A 66 9.34 -6.80 4.15
C PHE A 66 8.08 -6.20 4.80
N TYR A 67 6.91 -6.70 4.41
CA TYR A 67 5.65 -6.12 4.84
C TYR A 67 5.40 -6.33 6.35
N ALA A 68 5.78 -7.49 6.88
CA ALA A 68 5.72 -7.77 8.30
C ALA A 68 6.64 -6.88 9.12
N GLU A 69 7.92 -6.82 8.75
CA GLU A 69 8.97 -6.17 9.55
C GLU A 69 8.99 -4.64 9.38
N ALA A 70 8.80 -4.15 8.15
CA ALA A 70 8.94 -2.73 7.84
C ALA A 70 7.59 -1.97 7.80
N ARG A 71 6.46 -2.65 7.79
CA ARG A 71 5.13 -2.02 7.68
C ARG A 71 4.22 -2.38 8.85
N VAL A 72 3.83 -3.65 9.02
CA VAL A 72 2.82 -4.04 9.99
C VAL A 72 3.30 -3.91 11.42
N THR A 73 4.43 -4.52 11.76
CA THR A 73 4.93 -4.58 13.14
C THR A 73 5.25 -3.19 13.72
N PRO A 74 6.03 -2.32 13.06
CA PRO A 74 6.33 -1.00 13.62
C PRO A 74 5.08 -0.14 13.80
N LEU A 75 4.17 -0.12 12.83
CA LEU A 75 2.95 0.69 12.89
C LEU A 75 1.97 0.18 13.96
N ALA A 76 1.83 -1.14 14.11
CA ALA A 76 1.01 -1.71 15.19
C ALA A 76 1.55 -1.37 16.59
N ARG A 77 2.89 -1.39 16.76
CA ARG A 77 3.53 -0.96 18.01
C ARG A 77 3.31 0.53 18.28
N MET A 78 3.47 1.38 17.27
CA MET A 78 3.20 2.81 17.40
C MET A 78 1.73 3.09 17.77
N ALA A 79 0.79 2.37 17.15
CA ALA A 79 -0.64 2.50 17.47
C ALA A 79 -0.93 2.05 18.92
N ARG A 80 -0.28 0.98 19.41
CA ARG A 80 -0.35 0.57 20.82
C ARG A 80 0.21 1.65 21.76
N ASP A 81 1.38 2.16 21.45
CA ASP A 81 2.07 3.16 22.29
C ASP A 81 1.30 4.51 22.32
N ALA A 82 0.53 4.79 21.26
CA ALA A 82 -0.44 5.89 21.20
C ALA A 82 -1.79 5.56 21.90
N GLY A 83 -1.97 4.37 22.47
CA GLY A 83 -3.20 3.96 23.15
C GLY A 83 -4.38 3.64 22.21
N VAL A 84 -4.12 3.45 20.91
CA VAL A 84 -5.15 3.08 19.92
C VAL A 84 -5.56 1.62 20.08
N TYR A 85 -4.59 0.74 20.39
CA TYR A 85 -4.81 -0.69 20.62
C TYR A 85 -4.30 -1.12 22.00
N ASP A 86 -5.00 -2.06 22.61
CA ASP A 86 -4.51 -2.76 23.79
C ASP A 86 -3.50 -3.88 23.44
N ALA A 87 -2.98 -4.57 24.47
CA ALA A 87 -2.01 -5.64 24.29
C ALA A 87 -2.60 -6.87 23.54
N ALA A 88 -3.88 -7.17 23.78
CA ALA A 88 -4.54 -8.31 23.13
C ALA A 88 -4.81 -8.02 21.64
N GLU A 89 -5.20 -6.80 21.33
CA GLU A 89 -5.38 -6.32 19.96
C GLU A 89 -4.04 -6.27 19.21
N THR A 90 -2.97 -5.76 19.85
CA THR A 90 -1.62 -5.75 19.28
C THR A 90 -1.13 -7.16 18.94
N THR A 91 -1.40 -8.15 19.78
CA THR A 91 -1.06 -9.56 19.52
C THR A 91 -1.68 -10.10 18.23
N ARG A 92 -2.82 -9.57 17.78
CA ARG A 92 -3.41 -9.96 16.48
C ARG A 92 -2.58 -9.47 15.30
N PHE A 93 -2.00 -8.28 15.40
CA PHE A 93 -1.08 -7.78 14.38
C PHE A 93 0.24 -8.55 14.39
N ASP A 94 0.74 -8.96 15.55
CA ASP A 94 1.93 -9.83 15.63
C ASP A 94 1.68 -11.17 14.93
N ARG A 95 0.49 -11.76 15.09
CA ARG A 95 0.13 -13.02 14.42
C ARG A 95 0.02 -12.87 12.91
N ILE A 96 -0.58 -11.78 12.39
CA ILE A 96 -0.63 -11.58 10.93
C ILE A 96 0.77 -11.28 10.38
N ALA A 97 1.60 -10.53 11.11
CA ALA A 97 2.98 -10.29 10.73
C ALA A 97 3.80 -11.58 10.68
N ALA A 98 3.65 -12.46 11.69
CA ALA A 98 4.31 -13.77 11.69
C ALA A 98 3.88 -14.62 10.49
N ARG A 99 2.59 -14.63 10.15
CA ARG A 99 2.07 -15.34 8.98
C ARG A 99 2.59 -14.78 7.66
N LEU A 100 2.67 -13.44 7.54
CA LEU A 100 3.27 -12.77 6.38
C LEU A 100 4.73 -13.19 6.21
N ALA A 101 5.50 -13.16 7.30
CA ALA A 101 6.93 -13.50 7.29
C ALA A 101 7.22 -14.93 6.85
N THR A 102 6.24 -15.86 6.89
CA THR A 102 6.41 -17.23 6.33
C THR A 102 6.39 -17.26 4.79
N GLY A 103 6.01 -16.17 4.12
CA GLY A 103 5.83 -16.12 2.67
C GLY A 103 4.53 -16.79 2.17
N GLU A 104 3.62 -17.20 3.07
CA GLU A 104 2.37 -17.89 2.68
C GLU A 104 1.49 -17.05 1.73
N LEU A 105 1.63 -15.72 1.80
CA LEU A 105 0.87 -14.79 0.99
C LEU A 105 1.68 -14.22 -0.20
N ASP A 106 2.91 -14.65 -0.38
CA ASP A 106 3.74 -14.25 -1.50
C ASP A 106 3.24 -14.90 -2.79
N THR A 107 3.07 -14.12 -3.83
CA THR A 107 2.56 -14.61 -5.13
C THR A 107 3.67 -15.11 -6.04
N GLY A 108 4.93 -14.92 -5.66
CA GLY A 108 6.10 -15.25 -6.49
C GLY A 108 6.32 -14.27 -7.66
N GLU A 109 5.58 -13.16 -7.67
CA GLU A 109 5.74 -12.13 -8.70
C GLU A 109 6.99 -11.28 -8.44
N PRO A 110 7.59 -10.71 -9.51
CA PRO A 110 8.74 -9.83 -9.36
C PRO A 110 8.47 -8.61 -8.51
N VAL A 111 9.52 -8.06 -7.90
CA VAL A 111 9.43 -6.80 -7.14
C VAL A 111 8.97 -5.68 -8.07
N ALA A 112 7.89 -5.01 -7.70
CA ALA A 112 7.34 -3.88 -8.44
C ALA A 112 7.92 -2.56 -7.95
N ARG A 113 8.03 -1.56 -8.84
CA ARG A 113 8.25 -0.16 -8.48
C ARG A 113 6.92 0.46 -8.09
N LEU A 114 6.72 0.73 -6.80
CA LEU A 114 5.49 1.30 -6.29
C LEU A 114 5.49 2.84 -6.29
N HIS A 115 4.31 3.41 -6.37
CA HIS A 115 4.04 4.76 -5.89
C HIS A 115 4.09 4.78 -4.34
N GLY A 116 3.54 3.76 -3.69
CA GLY A 116 3.63 3.50 -2.26
C GLY A 116 2.62 4.23 -1.38
N ASP A 117 2.00 5.30 -1.89
CA ASP A 117 0.88 6.03 -1.25
C ASP A 117 -0.18 6.38 -2.31
N LEU A 118 -0.62 5.39 -3.08
CA LEU A 118 -1.51 5.59 -4.22
C LEU A 118 -2.99 5.54 -3.82
N TRP A 119 -3.49 6.61 -3.27
CA TRP A 119 -4.92 6.82 -3.04
C TRP A 119 -5.48 7.91 -3.98
N SER A 120 -6.79 8.08 -4.02
CA SER A 120 -7.46 8.98 -4.98
C SER A 120 -7.00 10.44 -4.89
N GLY A 121 -6.55 10.91 -3.72
CA GLY A 121 -6.03 12.27 -3.53
C GLY A 121 -4.67 12.50 -4.20
N ASN A 122 -3.90 11.43 -4.42
CA ASN A 122 -2.61 11.49 -5.11
C ASN A 122 -2.73 11.23 -6.62
N VAL A 123 -3.96 11.22 -7.16
CA VAL A 123 -4.25 11.09 -8.59
C VAL A 123 -4.85 12.39 -9.10
N MET A 124 -4.08 13.20 -9.79
CA MET A 124 -4.56 14.42 -10.44
C MET A 124 -4.98 14.12 -11.89
N TRP A 125 -6.25 14.38 -12.18
CA TRP A 125 -6.82 14.22 -13.51
C TRP A 125 -6.62 15.50 -14.31
N THR A 126 -5.95 15.41 -15.45
CA THR A 126 -5.65 16.55 -16.34
C THR A 126 -6.11 16.26 -17.77
N GLU A 127 -6.12 17.27 -18.65
CA GLU A 127 -6.41 17.07 -20.08
C GLU A 127 -5.43 16.08 -20.73
N GLY A 128 -4.18 16.02 -20.25
CA GLY A 128 -3.14 15.06 -20.72
C GLY A 128 -3.23 13.67 -20.10
N GLY A 129 -4.24 13.40 -19.25
CA GLY A 129 -4.41 12.15 -18.51
C GLY A 129 -4.16 12.28 -17.01
N ALA A 130 -4.06 11.16 -16.31
CA ALA A 130 -3.76 11.15 -14.88
C ALA A 130 -2.27 11.42 -14.60
N VAL A 131 -2.00 12.27 -13.61
CA VAL A 131 -0.66 12.55 -13.07
C VAL A 131 -0.65 12.12 -11.61
N LEU A 132 0.33 11.32 -11.22
CA LEU A 132 0.53 10.87 -9.85
C LEU A 132 1.43 11.87 -9.11
N VAL A 133 1.09 12.19 -7.87
CA VAL A 133 1.80 13.16 -7.02
C VAL A 133 2.06 12.56 -5.64
N ASP A 134 3.01 13.14 -4.89
CA ASP A 134 3.35 12.78 -3.51
C ASP A 134 3.63 11.28 -3.29
N PRO A 135 4.59 10.67 -4.02
CA PRO A 135 4.89 9.26 -3.87
C PRO A 135 5.67 8.98 -2.58
N ALA A 136 5.38 7.82 -1.96
CA ALA A 136 6.21 7.14 -0.98
C ALA A 136 6.95 5.96 -1.66
N ALA A 137 7.71 6.26 -2.72
CA ALA A 137 8.20 5.29 -3.69
C ALA A 137 9.18 4.29 -3.07
N HIS A 138 8.96 3.01 -3.33
CA HIS A 138 9.84 1.91 -2.92
C HIS A 138 9.57 0.63 -3.74
N GLY A 139 10.44 -0.34 -3.62
CA GLY A 139 10.21 -1.69 -4.13
C GLY A 139 9.17 -2.42 -3.29
N GLY A 140 8.13 -2.98 -3.92
CA GLY A 140 7.06 -3.65 -3.20
C GLY A 140 6.24 -4.59 -4.06
N HIS A 141 5.05 -4.98 -3.58
CA HIS A 141 4.10 -5.80 -4.31
C HIS A 141 3.07 -4.90 -5.01
N HIS A 142 2.90 -5.06 -6.30
CA HIS A 142 2.04 -4.20 -7.13
C HIS A 142 0.58 -4.14 -6.65
N GLU A 143 0.05 -5.19 -6.00
CA GLU A 143 -1.29 -5.19 -5.42
C GLU A 143 -1.46 -4.11 -4.33
N THR A 144 -0.37 -3.63 -3.72
CA THR A 144 -0.44 -2.60 -2.67
C THR A 144 -1.00 -1.28 -3.22
N ASP A 145 -0.49 -0.78 -4.34
CA ASP A 145 -1.01 0.45 -4.95
C ASP A 145 -2.46 0.29 -5.42
N LEU A 146 -2.80 -0.88 -5.99
CA LEU A 146 -4.18 -1.17 -6.41
C LEU A 146 -5.15 -1.25 -5.22
N ALA A 147 -4.70 -1.81 -4.11
CA ALA A 147 -5.48 -1.90 -2.89
C ALA A 147 -5.74 -0.52 -2.27
N LEU A 148 -4.76 0.40 -2.34
CA LEU A 148 -4.93 1.77 -1.84
C LEU A 148 -5.89 2.59 -2.71
N LEU A 149 -5.85 2.45 -4.04
CA LEU A 149 -6.84 3.06 -4.93
C LEU A 149 -8.27 2.62 -4.58
N ALA A 150 -8.45 1.37 -4.15
CA ALA A 150 -9.75 0.84 -3.75
C ALA A 150 -10.19 1.30 -2.34
N LEU A 151 -9.25 1.55 -1.41
CA LEU A 151 -9.55 1.84 -0.01
C LEU A 151 -10.37 3.12 0.18
N PHE A 152 -10.00 4.19 -0.53
CA PHE A 152 -10.63 5.50 -0.41
C PHE A 152 -11.57 5.84 -1.58
N GLY A 153 -11.80 4.89 -2.48
CA GLY A 153 -12.70 5.08 -3.62
C GLY A 153 -12.10 5.98 -4.70
N THR A 154 -11.50 5.36 -5.71
CA THR A 154 -11.00 6.08 -6.88
C THR A 154 -12.09 6.16 -7.95
N PRO A 155 -12.34 7.34 -8.55
CA PRO A 155 -13.28 7.45 -9.67
C PRO A 155 -12.90 6.48 -10.79
N HIS A 156 -13.92 5.81 -11.35
CA HIS A 156 -13.73 4.83 -12.42
C HIS A 156 -12.76 3.68 -12.10
N LEU A 157 -12.64 3.25 -10.83
CA LEU A 157 -11.71 2.20 -10.39
C LEU A 157 -11.79 0.93 -11.26
N ALA A 158 -12.99 0.51 -11.67
CA ALA A 158 -13.13 -0.66 -12.52
C ALA A 158 -12.35 -0.49 -13.84
N HIS A 159 -12.41 0.68 -14.47
CA HIS A 159 -11.65 0.97 -15.69
C HIS A 159 -10.14 1.03 -15.44
N VAL A 160 -9.71 1.54 -14.28
CA VAL A 160 -8.27 1.49 -13.88
C VAL A 160 -7.82 0.02 -13.82
N LEU A 161 -8.57 -0.83 -13.13
CA LEU A 161 -8.24 -2.25 -12.99
C LEU A 161 -8.29 -3.00 -14.32
N ASP A 162 -9.23 -2.67 -15.20
CA ASP A 162 -9.34 -3.29 -16.52
C ASP A 162 -8.14 -2.91 -17.39
N GLY A 163 -7.80 -1.61 -17.45
CA GLY A 163 -6.61 -1.14 -18.16
C GLY A 163 -5.31 -1.70 -17.58
N TYR A 164 -5.23 -1.87 -16.25
CA TYR A 164 -4.08 -2.51 -15.59
C TYR A 164 -3.90 -3.96 -16.08
N LYS A 165 -4.97 -4.75 -16.06
CA LYS A 165 -4.97 -6.16 -16.45
C LYS A 165 -4.66 -6.39 -17.93
N GLU A 166 -4.90 -5.40 -18.81
CA GLU A 166 -4.46 -5.47 -20.20
C GLU A 166 -2.95 -5.58 -20.36
N VAL A 167 -2.18 -5.03 -19.41
CA VAL A 167 -0.70 -4.98 -19.43
C VAL A 167 -0.10 -5.99 -18.47
N HIS A 168 -0.67 -6.12 -17.26
CA HIS A 168 -0.18 -7.00 -16.21
C HIS A 168 -1.36 -7.71 -15.54
N PRO A 169 -1.59 -8.99 -15.89
CA PRO A 169 -2.63 -9.79 -15.25
C PRO A 169 -2.42 -9.87 -13.74
N LEU A 170 -3.50 -9.89 -12.97
CA LEU A 170 -3.45 -10.04 -11.52
C LEU A 170 -3.50 -11.52 -11.15
N ALA A 171 -2.71 -11.91 -10.17
CA ALA A 171 -2.67 -13.27 -9.65
C ALA A 171 -4.02 -13.69 -9.02
N ASP A 172 -4.34 -14.97 -9.09
CA ASP A 172 -5.54 -15.50 -8.43
C ASP A 172 -5.57 -15.15 -6.94
N GLY A 173 -6.75 -14.81 -6.43
CA GLY A 173 -6.92 -14.42 -5.01
C GLY A 173 -6.52 -12.97 -4.69
N TRP A 174 -6.19 -12.13 -5.67
CA TRP A 174 -5.80 -10.73 -5.41
C TRP A 174 -6.87 -9.92 -4.65
N ARG A 175 -8.16 -10.18 -4.91
CA ARG A 175 -9.24 -9.50 -4.18
C ARG A 175 -9.30 -9.89 -2.71
N GLU A 176 -9.01 -11.14 -2.43
CA GLU A 176 -8.93 -11.67 -1.06
C GLU A 176 -7.78 -11.05 -0.30
N ARG A 177 -6.62 -10.85 -0.97
CA ARG A 177 -5.42 -10.20 -0.38
C ARG A 177 -5.53 -8.69 -0.23
N GLN A 178 -6.48 -8.04 -0.89
CA GLN A 178 -6.63 -6.57 -0.89
C GLN A 178 -6.61 -5.98 0.52
N GLY A 179 -7.33 -6.57 1.48
CA GLY A 179 -7.35 -6.10 2.86
C GLY A 179 -5.98 -6.16 3.54
N VAL A 180 -5.17 -7.18 3.24
CA VAL A 180 -3.80 -7.29 3.79
C VAL A 180 -2.93 -6.17 3.22
N HIS A 181 -2.99 -5.90 1.93
CA HIS A 181 -2.26 -4.81 1.30
C HIS A 181 -2.68 -3.41 1.79
N GLN A 182 -3.92 -3.25 2.25
CA GLN A 182 -4.42 -2.01 2.86
C GLN A 182 -3.95 -1.82 4.30
N LEU A 183 -3.46 -2.87 4.96
CA LEU A 183 -3.25 -2.87 6.41
C LEU A 183 -2.27 -1.80 6.87
N HIS A 184 -1.16 -1.56 6.15
CA HIS A 184 -0.20 -0.52 6.53
C HIS A 184 -0.82 0.88 6.49
N CYS A 185 -1.57 1.19 5.44
CA CYS A 185 -2.26 2.47 5.30
C CYS A 185 -3.31 2.67 6.41
N LEU A 186 -4.09 1.63 6.71
CA LEU A 186 -5.05 1.64 7.81
C LEU A 186 -4.36 1.87 9.16
N LEU A 187 -3.20 1.25 9.39
CA LEU A 187 -2.41 1.44 10.62
C LEU A 187 -1.82 2.86 10.70
N VAL A 188 -1.28 3.42 9.60
CA VAL A 188 -0.86 4.83 9.55
C VAL A 188 -2.01 5.74 9.95
N HIS A 189 -3.18 5.57 9.35
CA HIS A 189 -4.36 6.38 9.65
C HIS A 189 -4.89 6.13 11.07
N ALA A 190 -4.77 4.91 11.60
CA ALA A 190 -5.12 4.60 12.98
C ALA A 190 -4.24 5.34 13.99
N VAL A 191 -2.93 5.42 13.73
CA VAL A 191 -1.99 6.20 14.58
C VAL A 191 -2.31 7.69 14.54
N VAL A 192 -2.60 8.24 13.37
CA VAL A 192 -2.80 9.69 13.19
C VAL A 192 -4.21 10.14 13.60
N TYR A 193 -5.24 9.37 13.25
CA TYR A 193 -6.64 9.77 13.36
C TYR A 193 -7.48 8.87 14.28
N GLY A 194 -7.02 7.66 14.59
CA GLY A 194 -7.77 6.67 15.40
C GLY A 194 -9.07 6.20 14.76
N GLY A 195 -10.09 5.93 15.62
CA GLY A 195 -11.48 5.73 15.23
C GLY A 195 -11.75 4.60 14.25
N GLY A 196 -12.45 4.90 13.14
CA GLY A 196 -12.88 3.93 12.16
C GLY A 196 -11.73 3.21 11.44
N TYR A 197 -10.57 3.84 11.28
CA TYR A 197 -9.40 3.21 10.66
C TYR A 197 -8.82 2.09 11.55
N ALA A 198 -8.81 2.33 12.87
CA ALA A 198 -8.39 1.31 13.83
C ALA A 198 -9.30 0.08 13.78
N GLN A 199 -10.61 0.29 13.68
CA GLN A 199 -11.58 -0.80 13.55
C GLN A 199 -11.42 -1.57 12.23
N GLN A 200 -11.20 -0.88 11.11
CA GLN A 200 -10.97 -1.51 9.80
C GLN A 200 -9.69 -2.35 9.80
N ALA A 201 -8.57 -1.85 10.37
CA ALA A 201 -7.34 -2.62 10.52
C ALA A 201 -7.56 -3.89 11.35
N MET A 202 -8.31 -3.79 12.45
CA MET A 202 -8.68 -4.95 13.26
C MET A 202 -9.54 -5.96 12.50
N GLU A 203 -10.45 -5.53 11.63
CA GLU A 203 -11.26 -6.44 10.82
C GLU A 203 -10.41 -7.25 9.84
N VAL A 204 -9.39 -6.63 9.24
CA VAL A 204 -8.40 -7.36 8.42
C VAL A 204 -7.75 -8.49 9.24
N THR A 205 -7.32 -8.22 10.47
CA THR A 205 -6.71 -9.28 11.31
C THR A 205 -7.68 -10.41 11.63
N ARG A 206 -8.95 -10.10 11.88
CA ARG A 206 -9.99 -11.13 12.15
C ARG A 206 -10.18 -12.10 10.99
N ARG A 207 -10.12 -11.59 9.77
CA ARG A 207 -10.26 -12.39 8.55
C ARG A 207 -9.05 -13.31 8.33
N TRP A 208 -7.83 -12.82 8.61
CA TRP A 208 -6.59 -13.50 8.28
C TRP A 208 -5.94 -14.26 9.44
N VAL A 209 -6.32 -13.99 10.67
CA VAL A 209 -5.87 -14.71 11.87
C VAL A 209 -7.02 -15.57 12.40
N ARG A 210 -7.03 -16.86 12.04
CA ARG A 210 -8.03 -17.79 12.57
C ARG A 210 -7.88 -17.94 14.09
N PRO A 211 -8.99 -17.97 14.87
CA PRO A 211 -8.91 -18.39 16.27
C PRO A 211 -8.44 -19.87 16.31
N GLY A 212 -7.32 -20.13 16.96
CA GLY A 212 -6.92 -21.50 17.30
C GLY A 212 -5.78 -22.15 16.49
N ALA A 213 -5.03 -21.43 15.68
CA ALA A 213 -3.73 -21.92 15.22
C ALA A 213 -2.69 -21.64 16.33
N HIS A 214 -2.50 -22.62 17.22
CA HIS A 214 -1.42 -22.70 18.22
C HIS A 214 -0.24 -23.44 17.63
#